data_d05240413c4aaf1502987a77ce1274d6
#
_entry.id   d05240413c4aaf1502987a77ce1274d6
#
_cell.length_a   1.000
_cell.length_b   1.000
_cell.length_c   1.000
_cell.angle_alpha   90.00
_cell.angle_beta   90.00
_cell.angle_gamma   90.00
#
_symmetry.space_group_name_H-M   'P 1'
#
loop_
_entity.id
_entity.type
_entity.pdbx_description
1 polymer ?
#
loop_
_entity_poly.entity_id
_entity_poly.type
_entity_poly.pdbx_seq_one_letter_code
_entity_poly.pdbx_strand_id
1 'polypeptide(L)'
;MVIDLHKDAITHFVPKDPKAWRGWGAYDSSPIRVGQFLFRLGENGTIYKYLVEQGTLSLHSTLRYRIKGKKAPGIESSPAIYRNYGYFTDNSGNVICFNLNNLKPVWRYDNHDDNDATPVLCEEMGIPYLYTSCEVDKQDSIGFSHFIKLNALTGEKVWENKIACQKAFSGEKWSDGGMFSTPLPGIGDCSNYIFTCIVTHIPAFKGIFMAIDKNTGKTIYSIDLKRYAWSSPVPMLDSEGKMYIFAADCWGYVYLIEGVTGEVLLTQKVGINFEGSPIIVDNTVIIGSRGDEIYKISIY
;
A
#
# COMPACT_ATOMS: atom_id res chain seq x y z
N MET A 1 20.01 5.52 3.80
CA MET A 1 20.70 5.80 5.07
C MET A 1 20.52 4.60 5.99
N VAL A 2 21.58 4.14 6.65
CA VAL A 2 21.55 3.11 7.70
C VAL A 2 21.95 3.80 8.99
N ILE A 3 21.14 3.60 10.02
CA ILE A 3 21.37 4.16 11.35
C ILE A 3 21.66 3.00 12.31
N ASP A 4 22.73 3.07 13.06
CA ASP A 4 23.01 2.17 14.17
C ASP A 4 22.33 2.73 15.43
N LEU A 5 21.25 2.08 15.85
CA LEU A 5 20.45 2.53 16.99
C LEU A 5 21.19 2.40 18.34
N HIS A 6 22.25 1.57 18.43
CA HIS A 6 23.06 1.48 19.63
C HIS A 6 24.09 2.61 19.75
N LYS A 7 24.52 3.13 18.59
CA LYS A 7 25.52 4.21 18.52
C LYS A 7 24.88 5.57 18.26
N ASP A 8 23.58 5.61 17.98
CA ASP A 8 22.85 6.80 17.53
C ASP A 8 23.58 7.54 16.39
N ALA A 9 24.02 6.77 15.41
CA ALA A 9 24.90 7.27 14.36
C ALA A 9 24.52 6.71 12.99
N ILE A 10 24.69 7.54 11.96
CA ILE A 10 24.60 7.11 10.56
C ILE A 10 25.85 6.31 10.23
N THR A 11 25.70 5.02 9.98
CA THR A 11 26.80 4.11 9.62
C THR A 11 26.98 3.94 8.12
N HIS A 12 25.93 4.17 7.34
CA HIS A 12 26.01 4.03 5.89
C HIS A 12 25.03 4.97 5.18
N PHE A 13 25.50 5.64 4.13
CA PHE A 13 24.68 6.46 3.26
C PHE A 13 24.71 5.91 1.84
N VAL A 14 23.51 5.55 1.32
CA VAL A 14 23.35 5.16 -0.08
C VAL A 14 23.10 6.41 -0.91
N PRO A 15 24.02 6.83 -1.78
CA PRO A 15 23.85 8.03 -2.57
C PRO A 15 22.72 7.88 -3.58
N LYS A 16 22.24 9.03 -4.09
CA LYS A 16 21.31 9.06 -5.22
C LYS A 16 21.92 8.32 -6.41
N ASP A 17 21.12 7.50 -7.10
CA ASP A 17 21.56 6.82 -8.32
C ASP A 17 21.79 7.82 -9.46
N PRO A 18 23.05 8.01 -9.93
CA PRO A 18 23.34 8.94 -11.02
C PRO A 18 22.75 8.49 -12.37
N LYS A 19 22.32 7.23 -12.47
CA LYS A 19 21.66 6.67 -13.65
C LYS A 19 20.13 6.67 -13.55
N ALA A 20 19.58 7.34 -12.53
CA ALA A 20 18.15 7.52 -12.41
C ALA A 20 17.63 8.29 -13.62
N TRP A 21 16.80 7.66 -14.41
CA TRP A 21 16.46 8.10 -15.75
C TRP A 21 15.41 9.22 -15.83
N ARG A 22 14.70 9.51 -14.75
CA ARG A 22 13.77 10.65 -14.68
C ARG A 22 14.35 11.88 -14.00
N GLY A 23 15.61 11.84 -13.57
CA GLY A 23 16.14 12.84 -12.65
C GLY A 23 15.48 12.82 -11.28
N TRP A 24 14.49 11.94 -11.10
CA TRP A 24 13.68 11.76 -9.90
C TRP A 24 14.47 10.95 -8.87
N GLY A 25 14.55 11.45 -7.68
CA GLY A 25 15.34 10.82 -6.63
C GLY A 25 14.55 10.40 -5.42
N ALA A 26 13.22 10.41 -5.52
CA ALA A 26 12.36 9.97 -4.45
C ALA A 26 12.33 8.43 -4.33
N TYR A 27 12.02 7.98 -3.13
CA TYR A 27 11.95 6.58 -2.76
C TYR A 27 10.85 6.44 -1.72
N ASP A 28 9.62 6.35 -2.18
CA ASP A 28 8.45 6.21 -1.32
C ASP A 28 8.24 4.76 -0.87
N SER A 29 8.84 3.83 -1.63
CA SER A 29 8.88 2.42 -1.27
C SER A 29 9.70 2.13 -0.02
N SER A 30 9.14 1.41 0.93
CA SER A 30 9.87 0.88 2.08
C SER A 30 10.78 -0.27 1.66
N PRO A 31 12.04 -0.30 2.11
CA PRO A 31 12.93 -1.42 1.83
C PRO A 31 12.50 -2.67 2.60
N ILE A 32 12.65 -3.84 1.98
CA ILE A 32 12.37 -5.13 2.62
C ILE A 32 13.62 -6.00 2.69
N ARG A 33 13.83 -6.65 3.84
CA ARG A 33 14.93 -7.60 4.04
C ARG A 33 14.46 -9.04 3.83
N VAL A 34 15.19 -9.78 3.00
CA VAL A 34 15.00 -11.21 2.76
C VAL A 34 16.33 -11.93 2.93
N GLY A 35 16.49 -12.64 4.04
CA GLY A 35 17.75 -13.26 4.41
C GLY A 35 18.87 -12.22 4.56
N GLN A 36 19.94 -12.41 3.80
CA GLN A 36 21.09 -11.49 3.78
C GLN A 36 20.94 -10.33 2.79
N PHE A 37 19.81 -10.24 2.06
CA PHE A 37 19.61 -9.20 1.07
C PHE A 37 18.56 -8.18 1.52
N LEU A 38 18.78 -6.92 1.15
CA LEU A 38 17.83 -5.84 1.24
C LEU A 38 17.40 -5.43 -0.17
N PHE A 39 16.10 -5.41 -0.41
CA PHE A 39 15.52 -4.95 -1.66
C PHE A 39 14.94 -3.55 -1.45
N ARG A 40 15.24 -2.65 -2.38
CA ARG A 40 14.74 -1.29 -2.40
C ARG A 40 14.26 -0.98 -3.81
N LEU A 41 13.05 -0.51 -3.93
CA LEU A 41 12.43 -0.10 -5.17
C LEU A 41 12.45 1.43 -5.24
N GLY A 42 12.55 1.99 -6.43
CA GLY A 42 12.66 3.43 -6.60
C GLY A 42 11.75 3.95 -7.70
N GLU A 43 11.25 5.15 -7.53
CA GLU A 43 10.45 5.83 -8.54
C GLU A 43 11.18 6.07 -9.87
N ASN A 44 12.47 5.85 -9.91
CA ASN A 44 13.25 5.83 -11.14
C ASN A 44 13.13 4.50 -11.93
N GLY A 45 12.19 3.62 -11.59
CA GLY A 45 11.97 2.32 -12.25
C GLY A 45 13.11 1.34 -12.02
N THR A 46 13.79 1.42 -10.89
CA THR A 46 14.93 0.57 -10.59
C THR A 46 14.71 -0.22 -9.31
N ILE A 47 14.94 -1.52 -9.38
CA ILE A 47 15.03 -2.41 -8.22
C ILE A 47 16.50 -2.54 -7.84
N TYR A 48 16.83 -2.24 -6.60
CA TYR A 48 18.16 -2.40 -6.01
C TYR A 48 18.16 -3.59 -5.06
N LYS A 49 19.11 -4.49 -5.24
CA LYS A 49 19.39 -5.60 -4.32
C LYS A 49 20.74 -5.34 -3.66
N TYR A 50 20.72 -5.13 -2.36
CA TYR A 50 21.92 -4.92 -1.54
C TYR A 50 22.22 -6.17 -0.74
N LEU A 51 23.51 -6.50 -0.58
CA LEU A 51 23.98 -7.46 0.40
C LEU A 51 24.15 -6.74 1.74
N VAL A 52 23.63 -7.34 2.82
CA VAL A 52 23.75 -6.84 4.18
C VAL A 52 24.72 -7.73 4.94
N GLU A 53 25.91 -7.20 5.23
CA GLU A 53 26.93 -7.90 5.98
C GLU A 53 27.50 -7.02 7.09
N GLN A 54 27.50 -7.50 8.32
CA GLN A 54 28.08 -6.82 9.50
C GLN A 54 27.60 -5.35 9.64
N GLY A 55 26.31 -5.09 9.36
CA GLY A 55 25.74 -3.74 9.46
C GLY A 55 26.07 -2.80 8.29
N THR A 56 26.73 -3.29 7.25
CA THR A 56 27.02 -2.53 6.01
C THR A 56 26.14 -2.98 4.86
N LEU A 57 25.93 -2.08 3.89
CA LEU A 57 25.21 -2.36 2.65
C LEU A 57 26.16 -2.25 1.47
N SER A 58 26.25 -3.30 0.67
CA SER A 58 26.94 -3.27 -0.64
C SER A 58 25.95 -3.55 -1.75
N LEU A 59 26.02 -2.82 -2.86
CA LEU A 59 25.17 -3.03 -4.01
C LEU A 59 25.54 -4.36 -4.68
N HIS A 60 24.62 -5.33 -4.63
CA HIS A 60 24.82 -6.64 -5.24
C HIS A 60 24.39 -6.65 -6.71
N SER A 61 23.18 -6.18 -7.01
CA SER A 61 22.64 -6.14 -8.38
C SER A 61 21.49 -5.15 -8.50
N THR A 62 21.20 -4.73 -9.75
CA THR A 62 20.08 -3.85 -10.08
C THR A 62 19.31 -4.37 -11.28
N LEU A 63 18.01 -4.08 -11.31
CA LEU A 63 17.17 -4.19 -12.50
C LEU A 63 16.54 -2.84 -12.80
N ARG A 64 16.76 -2.33 -14.01
CA ARG A 64 16.00 -1.22 -14.61
C ARG A 64 15.10 -1.80 -15.67
N TYR A 65 13.81 -1.86 -15.39
CA TYR A 65 12.88 -2.43 -16.35
C TYR A 65 12.27 -1.37 -17.27
N ARG A 66 11.83 -1.81 -18.43
CA ARG A 66 11.17 -1.01 -19.45
C ARG A 66 9.94 -1.75 -19.93
N ILE A 67 8.87 -1.02 -20.20
CA ILE A 67 7.66 -1.57 -20.78
C ILE A 67 7.45 -0.89 -22.13
N LYS A 68 7.33 -1.71 -23.20
CA LYS A 68 7.11 -1.20 -24.57
C LYS A 68 5.85 -0.34 -24.62
N GLY A 69 5.97 0.87 -25.14
CA GLY A 69 4.85 1.80 -25.30
C GLY A 69 4.47 2.60 -24.02
N LYS A 70 5.10 2.32 -22.88
CA LYS A 70 4.93 3.12 -21.66
C LYS A 70 6.12 4.06 -21.49
N LYS A 71 5.87 5.27 -20.96
CA LYS A 71 6.94 6.15 -20.46
C LYS A 71 7.65 5.44 -19.31
N ALA A 72 8.78 5.97 -18.92
CA ALA A 72 9.56 5.46 -17.82
C ALA A 72 8.71 5.16 -16.57
N PRO A 73 8.52 3.89 -16.15
CA PRO A 73 7.74 3.58 -14.96
C PRO A 73 8.48 4.05 -13.70
N GLY A 74 7.72 4.48 -12.70
CA GLY A 74 8.19 4.71 -11.33
C GLY A 74 7.59 3.67 -10.40
N ILE A 75 8.31 3.28 -9.35
CA ILE A 75 7.82 2.35 -8.34
C ILE A 75 7.68 3.12 -7.04
N GLU A 76 6.44 3.32 -6.61
CA GLU A 76 6.09 3.98 -5.35
C GLU A 76 5.69 2.96 -4.28
N SER A 77 5.09 1.84 -4.72
CA SER A 77 4.72 0.74 -3.82
C SER A 77 5.93 0.03 -3.19
N SER A 78 5.76 -0.43 -1.96
CA SER A 78 6.70 -1.35 -1.33
C SER A 78 6.55 -2.77 -1.89
N PRO A 79 7.61 -3.60 -1.89
CA PRO A 79 7.48 -4.95 -2.41
C PRO A 79 6.79 -5.90 -1.42
N ALA A 80 5.84 -6.69 -1.91
CA ALA A 80 5.36 -7.88 -1.22
C ALA A 80 6.25 -9.07 -1.60
N ILE A 81 6.45 -10.01 -0.67
CA ILE A 81 7.36 -11.15 -0.87
C ILE A 81 6.66 -12.48 -0.59
N TYR A 82 6.81 -13.42 -1.51
CA TYR A 82 6.42 -14.82 -1.31
C TYR A 82 7.50 -15.76 -1.82
N ARG A 83 8.14 -16.51 -0.91
CA ARG A 83 9.27 -17.40 -1.24
C ARG A 83 10.38 -16.65 -1.99
N ASN A 84 10.65 -17.04 -3.25
CA ASN A 84 11.67 -16.43 -4.11
C ASN A 84 11.12 -15.35 -5.05
N TYR A 85 9.90 -14.88 -4.84
CA TYR A 85 9.24 -13.89 -5.67
C TYR A 85 8.96 -12.60 -4.92
N GLY A 86 9.20 -11.49 -5.58
CA GLY A 86 8.79 -10.15 -5.15
C GLY A 86 7.71 -9.59 -6.09
N TYR A 87 6.80 -8.83 -5.54
CA TYR A 87 5.70 -8.21 -6.26
C TYR A 87 5.66 -6.73 -5.96
N PHE A 88 5.41 -5.92 -6.96
CA PHE A 88 5.23 -4.49 -6.81
C PHE A 88 4.26 -3.95 -7.85
N THR A 89 3.79 -2.74 -7.62
CA THR A 89 2.98 -1.95 -8.54
C THR A 89 3.76 -0.73 -9.00
N ASP A 90 3.41 -0.18 -10.16
CA ASP A 90 4.07 0.99 -10.70
C ASP A 90 3.08 2.06 -11.19
N ASN A 91 3.60 3.29 -11.35
CA ASN A 91 2.82 4.43 -11.81
C ASN A 91 2.38 4.36 -13.30
N SER A 92 2.62 3.26 -13.97
CA SER A 92 2.13 2.98 -15.32
C SER A 92 1.02 1.93 -15.34
N GLY A 93 0.51 1.56 -14.17
CA GLY A 93 -0.59 0.62 -13.99
C GLY A 93 -0.17 -0.84 -14.05
N ASN A 94 1.09 -1.16 -13.80
CA ASN A 94 1.51 -2.55 -13.84
C ASN A 94 1.59 -3.15 -12.44
N VAL A 95 1.15 -4.40 -12.34
CA VAL A 95 1.49 -5.31 -11.25
C VAL A 95 2.55 -6.26 -11.79
N ILE A 96 3.70 -6.32 -11.15
CA ILE A 96 4.86 -7.07 -11.65
C ILE A 96 5.34 -8.07 -10.60
N CYS A 97 5.51 -9.33 -11.03
CA CYS A 97 6.24 -10.33 -10.29
C CYS A 97 7.67 -10.43 -10.80
N PHE A 98 8.64 -10.47 -9.91
CA PHE A 98 10.05 -10.69 -10.25
C PHE A 98 10.70 -11.74 -9.34
N ASN A 99 11.73 -12.40 -9.85
CA ASN A 99 12.46 -13.38 -9.09
C ASN A 99 13.55 -12.70 -8.23
N LEU A 100 13.56 -12.92 -6.93
CA LEU A 100 14.48 -12.29 -5.97
C LEU A 100 15.96 -12.70 -6.17
N ASN A 101 16.22 -13.88 -6.76
CA ASN A 101 17.59 -14.34 -6.94
C ASN A 101 18.29 -13.61 -8.08
N ASN A 102 17.62 -13.47 -9.23
CA ASN A 102 18.20 -12.92 -10.45
C ASN A 102 17.55 -11.62 -10.94
N LEU A 103 16.57 -11.10 -10.22
CA LEU A 103 15.77 -9.90 -10.51
C LEU A 103 14.99 -9.95 -11.83
N LYS A 104 14.89 -11.11 -12.51
CA LYS A 104 14.17 -11.21 -13.77
C LYS A 104 12.65 -11.11 -13.53
N PRO A 105 11.91 -10.36 -14.37
CA PRO A 105 10.45 -10.39 -14.38
C PRO A 105 9.94 -11.80 -14.68
N VAL A 106 8.89 -12.21 -13.98
CA VAL A 106 8.23 -13.53 -14.14
C VAL A 106 6.92 -13.35 -14.89
N TRP A 107 6.08 -12.45 -14.43
CA TRP A 107 4.84 -12.07 -15.10
C TRP A 107 4.51 -10.61 -14.84
N ARG A 108 3.60 -10.07 -15.65
CA ARG A 108 3.05 -8.72 -15.56
C ARG A 108 1.55 -8.76 -15.79
N TYR A 109 0.81 -8.03 -14.98
CA TYR A 109 -0.59 -7.75 -15.18
C TYR A 109 -0.78 -6.23 -15.38
N ASP A 110 -1.66 -5.82 -16.32
CA ASP A 110 -2.01 -4.41 -16.53
C ASP A 110 -3.25 -4.08 -15.71
N ASN A 111 -3.11 -3.25 -14.70
CA ASN A 111 -4.19 -2.80 -13.81
C ASN A 111 -4.68 -1.40 -14.18
N HIS A 112 -4.54 -1.03 -15.43
CA HIS A 112 -5.11 0.14 -16.10
C HIS A 112 -4.46 1.48 -15.76
N ASP A 113 -4.33 1.86 -14.48
CA ASP A 113 -3.92 3.20 -14.05
C ASP A 113 -2.86 3.13 -12.95
N ASP A 114 -2.40 4.28 -12.51
CA ASP A 114 -1.38 4.43 -11.46
C ASP A 114 -1.67 3.60 -10.23
N ASN A 115 -0.61 3.14 -9.57
CA ASN A 115 -0.70 2.24 -8.43
C ASN A 115 0.40 2.56 -7.42
N ASP A 116 0.09 3.36 -6.40
CA ASP A 116 1.02 3.69 -5.31
C ASP A 116 0.93 2.68 -4.16
N ALA A 117 -0.24 2.09 -3.98
CA ALA A 117 -0.50 1.18 -2.88
C ALA A 117 0.37 -0.09 -2.96
N THR A 118 0.93 -0.49 -1.83
CA THR A 118 1.65 -1.76 -1.71
C THR A 118 0.68 -2.93 -1.92
N PRO A 119 0.98 -3.87 -2.85
CA PRO A 119 0.17 -5.06 -3.02
C PRO A 119 0.28 -5.98 -1.80
N VAL A 120 -0.82 -6.65 -1.44
CA VAL A 120 -0.88 -7.52 -0.27
C VAL A 120 -1.02 -8.97 -0.68
N LEU A 121 -0.26 -9.85 -0.01
CA LEU A 121 -0.29 -11.29 -0.21
C LEU A 121 -1.09 -11.98 0.88
N CYS A 122 -2.00 -12.87 0.46
CA CYS A 122 -2.69 -13.81 1.33
C CYS A 122 -2.51 -15.23 0.79
N GLU A 123 -2.16 -16.17 1.65
CA GLU A 123 -2.20 -17.58 1.30
C GLU A 123 -3.57 -18.15 1.69
N GLU A 124 -4.30 -18.68 0.73
CA GLU A 124 -5.63 -19.25 0.91
C GLU A 124 -5.61 -20.70 0.40
N MET A 125 -5.85 -21.65 1.29
CA MET A 125 -5.80 -23.08 0.98
C MET A 125 -4.50 -23.51 0.26
N GLY A 126 -3.36 -22.94 0.67
CA GLY A 126 -2.03 -23.22 0.10
C GLY A 126 -1.72 -22.52 -1.23
N ILE A 127 -2.61 -21.67 -1.72
CA ILE A 127 -2.40 -20.87 -2.93
C ILE A 127 -2.18 -19.41 -2.53
N PRO A 128 -1.06 -18.77 -2.94
CA PRO A 128 -0.84 -17.36 -2.68
C PRO A 128 -1.63 -16.50 -3.67
N TYR A 129 -2.34 -15.52 -3.14
CA TYR A 129 -3.06 -14.51 -3.91
C TYR A 129 -2.55 -13.11 -3.60
N LEU A 130 -2.56 -12.26 -4.61
CA LEU A 130 -2.18 -10.87 -4.52
C LEU A 130 -3.42 -9.98 -4.65
N TYR A 131 -3.52 -9.00 -3.76
CA TYR A 131 -4.59 -8.01 -3.75
C TYR A 131 -4.02 -6.60 -3.92
N THR A 132 -4.58 -5.84 -4.84
CA THR A 132 -4.24 -4.43 -5.07
C THR A 132 -5.36 -3.72 -5.83
N SER A 133 -5.25 -2.41 -5.99
CA SER A 133 -6.12 -1.61 -6.86
C SER A 133 -5.32 -0.50 -7.53
N CYS A 134 -5.95 0.22 -8.45
CA CYS A 134 -5.35 1.40 -9.07
C CYS A 134 -6.03 2.70 -8.62
N GLU A 135 -5.39 3.78 -8.98
CA GLU A 135 -5.91 5.13 -8.87
C GLU A 135 -6.81 5.50 -10.07
N VAL A 136 -7.34 6.71 -10.03
CA VAL A 136 -7.95 7.41 -11.16
C VAL A 136 -7.11 8.65 -11.40
N ASP A 137 -5.93 8.46 -12.03
CA ASP A 137 -4.97 9.50 -12.38
C ASP A 137 -4.92 9.74 -13.89
N LYS A 138 -4.75 8.69 -14.69
CA LYS A 138 -4.60 8.78 -16.15
C LYS A 138 -5.90 8.53 -16.90
N GLN A 139 -6.91 8.03 -16.20
CA GLN A 139 -8.29 8.01 -16.67
C GLN A 139 -8.82 9.44 -16.79
N ASP A 140 -10.01 9.61 -17.38
CA ASP A 140 -10.71 10.90 -17.40
C ASP A 140 -11.03 11.40 -15.98
N SER A 141 -11.77 12.51 -15.86
CA SER A 141 -12.20 13.06 -14.57
C SER A 141 -13.08 12.10 -13.75
N ILE A 142 -13.70 11.14 -14.40
CA ILE A 142 -14.49 10.05 -13.80
C ILE A 142 -13.91 8.72 -14.32
N GLY A 143 -13.66 7.78 -13.41
CA GLY A 143 -13.08 6.49 -13.73
C GLY A 143 -13.40 5.43 -12.69
N PHE A 144 -12.60 4.38 -12.70
CA PHE A 144 -12.76 3.27 -11.76
C PHE A 144 -11.42 2.90 -11.11
N SER A 145 -11.44 2.72 -9.80
CA SER A 145 -10.41 1.99 -9.09
C SER A 145 -10.68 0.49 -9.27
N HIS A 146 -9.75 -0.21 -9.92
CA HIS A 146 -9.87 -1.62 -10.25
C HIS A 146 -9.27 -2.48 -9.14
N PHE A 147 -10.07 -2.82 -8.13
CA PHE A 147 -9.62 -3.69 -7.05
C PHE A 147 -9.62 -5.14 -7.54
N ILE A 148 -8.46 -5.79 -7.54
CA ILE A 148 -8.23 -7.09 -8.15
C ILE A 148 -7.66 -8.11 -7.18
N LYS A 149 -7.99 -9.39 -7.42
CA LYS A 149 -7.30 -10.56 -6.87
C LYS A 149 -6.60 -11.29 -8.00
N LEU A 150 -5.29 -11.49 -7.87
CA LEU A 150 -4.49 -12.25 -8.82
C LEU A 150 -3.95 -13.51 -8.14
N ASN A 151 -3.82 -14.60 -8.90
CA ASN A 151 -2.97 -15.71 -8.49
C ASN A 151 -1.52 -15.21 -8.50
N ALA A 152 -0.84 -15.22 -7.35
CA ALA A 152 0.49 -14.65 -7.22
C ALA A 152 1.57 -15.44 -8.01
N LEU A 153 1.35 -16.73 -8.28
CA LEU A 153 2.30 -17.55 -9.04
C LEU A 153 2.19 -17.33 -10.55
N THR A 154 0.97 -17.12 -11.06
CA THR A 154 0.71 -17.07 -12.51
C THR A 154 0.41 -15.67 -13.04
N GLY A 155 -0.03 -14.73 -12.18
CA GLY A 155 -0.50 -13.41 -12.58
C GLY A 155 -1.93 -13.41 -13.15
N GLU A 156 -2.61 -14.55 -13.14
CA GLU A 156 -3.98 -14.68 -13.63
C GLU A 156 -4.96 -14.00 -12.69
N LYS A 157 -5.88 -13.20 -13.26
CA LYS A 157 -6.94 -12.54 -12.52
C LYS A 157 -8.00 -13.55 -12.07
N VAL A 158 -8.27 -13.58 -10.76
CA VAL A 158 -9.34 -14.39 -10.17
C VAL A 158 -10.66 -13.64 -10.23
N TRP A 159 -10.64 -12.38 -9.76
CA TRP A 159 -11.79 -11.49 -9.83
C TRP A 159 -11.35 -10.02 -9.84
N GLU A 160 -12.31 -9.16 -10.15
CA GLU A 160 -12.16 -7.72 -10.19
C GLU A 160 -13.43 -7.06 -9.65
N ASN A 161 -13.25 -6.08 -8.75
CA ASN A 161 -14.30 -5.18 -8.27
C ASN A 161 -13.99 -3.77 -8.75
N LYS A 162 -14.88 -3.19 -9.55
CA LYS A 162 -14.74 -1.83 -10.11
C LYS A 162 -15.45 -0.84 -9.21
N ILE A 163 -14.70 0.06 -8.61
CA ILE A 163 -15.22 1.06 -7.68
C ILE A 163 -15.20 2.42 -8.39
N ALA A 164 -16.37 3.03 -8.54
CA ALA A 164 -16.48 4.33 -9.19
C ALA A 164 -15.77 5.41 -8.39
N CYS A 165 -14.90 6.16 -9.04
CA CYS A 165 -14.14 7.26 -8.47
C CYS A 165 -14.13 8.43 -9.45
N GLN A 166 -13.80 9.61 -8.93
CA GLN A 166 -13.55 10.80 -9.75
C GLN A 166 -12.36 11.58 -9.21
N LYS A 167 -11.83 12.48 -10.03
CA LYS A 167 -10.88 13.48 -9.59
C LYS A 167 -11.61 14.63 -8.93
N ALA A 168 -10.98 15.29 -7.96
CA ALA A 168 -11.51 16.48 -7.33
C ALA A 168 -10.57 17.66 -7.55
N PHE A 169 -11.12 18.86 -7.82
CA PHE A 169 -10.36 20.06 -8.06
C PHE A 169 -10.45 21.02 -6.86
N SER A 170 -9.30 21.39 -6.32
CA SER A 170 -9.22 22.27 -5.14
C SER A 170 -9.11 23.77 -5.49
N GLY A 171 -9.29 24.14 -6.75
CA GLY A 171 -9.08 25.51 -7.27
C GLY A 171 -7.65 25.81 -7.70
N GLU A 172 -6.68 24.99 -7.34
CA GLU A 172 -5.27 25.13 -7.73
C GLU A 172 -4.74 23.89 -8.44
N LYS A 173 -5.12 22.70 -7.97
CA LYS A 173 -4.68 21.43 -8.54
C LYS A 173 -5.74 20.33 -8.40
N TRP A 174 -5.64 19.33 -9.26
CA TRP A 174 -6.41 18.12 -9.18
C TRP A 174 -5.89 17.20 -8.06
N SER A 175 -6.80 16.51 -7.40
CA SER A 175 -6.54 15.39 -6.50
C SER A 175 -7.13 14.14 -7.14
N ASP A 176 -6.34 13.10 -7.25
CA ASP A 176 -6.71 11.86 -7.90
C ASP A 176 -7.59 11.00 -6.99
N GLY A 177 -8.42 10.16 -7.62
CA GLY A 177 -9.25 9.18 -6.93
C GLY A 177 -8.59 7.80 -6.91
N GLY A 178 -9.25 6.82 -6.30
CA GLY A 178 -8.80 5.43 -6.28
C GLY A 178 -8.12 5.01 -4.99
N MET A 179 -7.21 4.05 -5.05
CA MET A 179 -6.60 3.46 -3.86
C MET A 179 -5.16 3.89 -3.67
N PHE A 180 -4.89 4.58 -2.57
CA PHE A 180 -3.56 4.99 -2.12
C PHE A 180 -3.07 4.18 -0.91
N SER A 181 -3.99 3.63 -0.13
CA SER A 181 -3.69 2.85 1.06
C SER A 181 -3.42 1.37 0.74
N THR A 182 -2.53 0.74 1.49
CA THR A 182 -2.33 -0.70 1.42
C THR A 182 -3.57 -1.43 1.92
N PRO A 183 -4.12 -2.41 1.17
CA PRO A 183 -5.24 -3.22 1.64
C PRO A 183 -4.90 -3.99 2.91
N LEU A 184 -5.89 -4.23 3.76
CA LEU A 184 -5.74 -4.96 5.01
C LEU A 184 -6.40 -6.34 4.90
N PRO A 185 -5.64 -7.45 4.93
CA PRO A 185 -6.24 -8.78 5.06
C PRO A 185 -6.96 -8.95 6.39
N GLY A 186 -8.17 -9.46 6.33
CA GLY A 186 -8.90 -9.86 7.52
C GLY A 186 -8.24 -11.05 8.23
N ILE A 187 -8.29 -11.02 9.53
CA ILE A 187 -7.80 -12.08 10.45
C ILE A 187 -8.91 -12.46 11.43
N GLY A 188 -8.73 -13.53 12.19
CA GLY A 188 -9.73 -13.99 13.14
C GLY A 188 -11.08 -14.28 12.47
N ASP A 189 -12.14 -13.69 12.98
CA ASP A 189 -13.52 -13.80 12.47
C ASP A 189 -13.71 -13.14 11.10
N CYS A 190 -12.81 -12.26 10.69
CA CYS A 190 -12.81 -11.60 9.39
C CYS A 190 -11.89 -12.26 8.35
N SER A 191 -11.40 -13.49 8.58
CA SER A 191 -10.40 -14.15 7.72
C SER A 191 -10.77 -14.24 6.23
N ASN A 192 -12.06 -14.21 5.90
CA ASN A 192 -12.58 -14.22 4.53
C ASN A 192 -12.71 -12.80 3.92
N TYR A 193 -12.36 -11.75 4.65
CA TYR A 193 -12.50 -10.37 4.19
C TYR A 193 -11.15 -9.76 3.80
N ILE A 194 -11.20 -8.79 2.91
CA ILE A 194 -10.11 -7.84 2.68
C ILE A 194 -10.69 -6.42 2.77
N PHE A 195 -9.99 -5.57 3.49
CA PHE A 195 -10.42 -4.19 3.76
C PHE A 195 -9.55 -3.20 3.01
N THR A 196 -10.13 -2.09 2.62
CA THR A 196 -9.39 -1.00 1.95
C THR A 196 -10.07 0.35 2.14
N CYS A 197 -9.30 1.42 2.04
CA CYS A 197 -9.81 2.77 1.88
C CYS A 197 -9.74 3.17 0.40
N ILE A 198 -10.81 3.73 -0.13
CA ILE A 198 -10.88 4.23 -1.51
C ILE A 198 -11.23 5.70 -1.50
N VAL A 199 -10.44 6.48 -2.22
CA VAL A 199 -10.67 7.91 -2.48
C VAL A 199 -11.68 8.01 -3.62
N THR A 200 -12.96 8.12 -3.30
CA THR A 200 -14.01 8.19 -4.34
C THR A 200 -14.17 9.59 -4.90
N HIS A 201 -13.96 10.62 -4.07
CA HIS A 201 -14.34 12.01 -4.33
C HIS A 201 -15.81 12.20 -4.72
N ILE A 202 -16.68 11.30 -4.29
CA ILE A 202 -18.14 11.32 -4.54
C ILE A 202 -18.87 11.35 -3.17
N PRO A 203 -19.36 12.54 -2.72
CA PRO A 203 -19.07 13.88 -3.25
C PRO A 203 -17.58 14.28 -3.09
N ALA A 204 -17.20 15.40 -3.68
CA ALA A 204 -15.81 15.86 -3.74
C ALA A 204 -15.09 15.75 -2.39
N PHE A 205 -13.85 15.27 -2.43
CA PHE A 205 -12.95 15.04 -1.29
C PHE A 205 -13.41 13.99 -0.28
N LYS A 206 -14.40 13.18 -0.61
CA LYS A 206 -14.82 12.02 0.20
C LYS A 206 -14.07 10.76 -0.18
N GLY A 207 -14.02 9.84 0.77
CA GLY A 207 -13.57 8.48 0.60
C GLY A 207 -14.46 7.55 1.37
N ILE A 208 -14.29 6.26 1.10
CA ILE A 208 -14.99 5.18 1.77
C ILE A 208 -13.99 4.17 2.33
N PHE A 209 -14.35 3.56 3.44
CA PHE A 209 -13.76 2.31 3.91
C PHE A 209 -14.64 1.17 3.45
N MET A 210 -14.05 0.07 2.97
CA MET A 210 -14.79 -1.05 2.40
C MET A 210 -14.30 -2.38 2.97
N ALA A 211 -15.24 -3.32 3.14
CA ALA A 211 -14.98 -4.75 3.29
C ALA A 211 -15.39 -5.47 2.02
N ILE A 212 -14.52 -6.33 1.53
CA ILE A 212 -14.70 -7.11 0.29
C ILE A 212 -14.50 -8.59 0.62
N ASP A 213 -15.38 -9.44 0.13
CA ASP A 213 -15.27 -10.90 0.24
C ASP A 213 -14.12 -11.42 -0.63
N LYS A 214 -13.14 -12.09 -0.03
CA LYS A 214 -11.95 -12.60 -0.72
C LYS A 214 -12.25 -13.63 -1.81
N ASN A 215 -13.35 -14.38 -1.68
CA ASN A 215 -13.71 -15.44 -2.61
C ASN A 215 -14.37 -14.90 -3.86
N THR A 216 -15.26 -13.91 -3.69
CA THR A 216 -16.13 -13.43 -4.75
C THR A 216 -15.76 -12.04 -5.30
N GLY A 217 -14.97 -11.27 -4.55
CA GLY A 217 -14.66 -9.87 -4.86
C GLY A 217 -15.84 -8.90 -4.63
N LYS A 218 -16.96 -9.38 -4.08
CA LYS A 218 -18.12 -8.52 -3.82
C LYS A 218 -17.91 -7.68 -2.57
N THR A 219 -18.36 -6.45 -2.63
CA THR A 219 -18.44 -5.58 -1.46
C THR A 219 -19.44 -6.13 -0.47
N ILE A 220 -19.01 -6.32 0.79
CA ILE A 220 -19.83 -6.76 1.91
C ILE A 220 -20.52 -5.54 2.51
N TYR A 221 -19.74 -4.53 2.84
CA TYR A 221 -20.23 -3.23 3.29
C TYR A 221 -19.24 -2.11 2.89
N SER A 222 -19.72 -0.87 2.94
CA SER A 222 -18.91 0.33 2.82
C SER A 222 -19.35 1.39 3.82
N ILE A 223 -18.40 2.19 4.28
CA ILE A 223 -18.58 3.23 5.30
C ILE A 223 -18.02 4.54 4.74
N ASP A 224 -18.83 5.60 4.79
CA ASP A 224 -18.38 6.93 4.41
C ASP A 224 -17.40 7.49 5.44
N LEU A 225 -16.22 7.89 5.00
CA LEU A 225 -15.27 8.64 5.81
C LEU A 225 -15.58 10.12 5.79
N LYS A 226 -15.17 10.88 6.81
CA LYS A 226 -15.33 12.35 6.83
C LYS A 226 -14.54 13.02 5.70
N ARG A 227 -13.38 12.42 5.36
CA ARG A 227 -12.51 12.78 4.24
C ARG A 227 -11.97 11.51 3.60
N TYR A 228 -11.29 11.61 2.46
CA TYR A 228 -10.54 10.48 1.89
C TYR A 228 -9.37 10.07 2.80
N ALA A 229 -8.94 8.82 2.69
CA ALA A 229 -7.83 8.28 3.46
C ALA A 229 -6.71 7.79 2.55
N TRP A 230 -5.47 8.21 2.85
CA TRP A 230 -4.23 7.64 2.30
C TRP A 230 -3.57 6.69 3.30
N SER A 231 -3.81 6.92 4.58
CA SER A 231 -3.37 6.04 5.65
C SER A 231 -3.94 4.64 5.48
N SER A 232 -3.09 3.63 5.58
CA SER A 232 -3.53 2.24 5.52
C SER A 232 -4.24 1.85 6.83
N PRO A 233 -5.38 1.14 6.77
CA PRO A 233 -6.05 0.62 7.96
C PRO A 233 -5.20 -0.47 8.62
N VAL A 234 -5.32 -0.63 9.93
CA VAL A 234 -4.60 -1.65 10.71
C VAL A 234 -5.53 -2.45 11.60
N PRO A 235 -5.24 -3.76 11.84
CA PRO A 235 -6.11 -4.64 12.59
C PRO A 235 -5.83 -4.59 14.09
N MET A 236 -6.86 -4.80 14.88
CA MET A 236 -6.80 -5.13 16.30
C MET A 236 -7.62 -6.37 16.55
N LEU A 237 -7.18 -7.24 17.46
CA LEU A 237 -7.96 -8.38 17.93
C LEU A 237 -8.24 -8.20 19.42
N ASP A 238 -9.46 -8.52 19.83
CA ASP A 238 -9.74 -8.70 21.25
C ASP A 238 -9.34 -10.12 21.74
N SER A 239 -9.58 -10.39 23.00
CA SER A 239 -9.25 -11.69 23.62
C SER A 239 -10.05 -12.87 23.08
N GLU A 240 -11.16 -12.61 22.39
CA GLU A 240 -12.02 -13.63 21.78
C GLU A 240 -11.69 -13.85 20.30
N GLY A 241 -10.73 -13.08 19.74
CA GLY A 241 -10.32 -13.16 18.34
C GLY A 241 -11.23 -12.38 17.39
N LYS A 242 -12.09 -11.52 17.92
CA LYS A 242 -12.90 -10.60 17.13
C LYS A 242 -12.04 -9.46 16.61
N MET A 243 -12.20 -9.17 15.32
CA MET A 243 -11.38 -8.17 14.64
C MET A 243 -12.03 -6.79 14.66
N TYR A 244 -11.25 -5.81 15.06
CA TYR A 244 -11.53 -4.39 14.91
C TYR A 244 -10.51 -3.76 13.97
N ILE A 245 -10.89 -2.68 13.29
CA ILE A 245 -10.02 -1.96 12.38
C ILE A 245 -9.88 -0.52 12.86
N PHE A 246 -8.64 -0.08 12.98
CA PHE A 246 -8.32 1.33 13.15
C PHE A 246 -8.01 1.92 11.77
N ALA A 247 -8.71 3.00 11.42
CA ALA A 247 -8.50 3.77 10.20
C ALA A 247 -8.35 5.26 10.52
N ALA A 248 -7.68 6.01 9.63
CA ALA A 248 -7.50 7.45 9.79
C ALA A 248 -7.61 8.16 8.44
N ASP A 249 -8.11 9.40 8.44
CA ASP A 249 -8.32 10.17 7.21
C ASP A 249 -7.49 11.45 7.12
N CYS A 250 -7.51 12.06 5.93
CA CYS A 250 -6.76 13.28 5.61
C CYS A 250 -7.34 14.57 6.22
N TRP A 251 -8.34 14.49 7.10
CA TRP A 251 -8.81 15.58 7.97
C TRP A 251 -8.47 15.37 9.44
N GLY A 252 -7.69 14.32 9.75
CA GLY A 252 -7.29 14.03 11.11
C GLY A 252 -8.36 13.34 11.95
N TYR A 253 -9.38 12.74 11.30
CA TYR A 253 -10.31 11.85 11.99
C TYR A 253 -9.73 10.44 12.07
N VAL A 254 -10.00 9.79 13.18
CA VAL A 254 -9.73 8.38 13.43
C VAL A 254 -11.03 7.63 13.63
N TYR A 255 -11.03 6.38 13.25
CA TYR A 255 -12.18 5.47 13.28
C TYR A 255 -11.79 4.17 13.96
N LEU A 256 -12.68 3.65 14.82
CA LEU A 256 -12.63 2.26 15.28
C LEU A 256 -13.87 1.56 14.71
N ILE A 257 -13.64 0.52 13.92
CA ILE A 257 -14.66 -0.17 13.13
C ILE A 257 -14.68 -1.64 13.53
N GLU A 258 -15.85 -2.19 13.81
CA GLU A 258 -16.03 -3.62 14.00
C GLU A 258 -15.94 -4.35 12.66
N GLY A 259 -15.09 -5.38 12.59
CA GLY A 259 -14.68 -5.95 11.30
C GLY A 259 -15.76 -6.69 10.53
N VAL A 260 -16.61 -7.46 11.22
CA VAL A 260 -17.63 -8.29 10.55
C VAL A 260 -18.80 -7.45 10.04
N THR A 261 -19.30 -6.55 10.86
CA THR A 261 -20.53 -5.78 10.58
C THR A 261 -20.28 -4.44 9.92
N GLY A 262 -19.08 -3.85 10.11
CA GLY A 262 -18.79 -2.48 9.71
C GLY A 262 -19.36 -1.42 10.65
N GLU A 263 -19.81 -1.79 11.84
CA GLU A 263 -20.27 -0.82 12.84
C GLU A 263 -19.12 0.12 13.24
N VAL A 264 -19.35 1.40 13.13
CA VAL A 264 -18.38 2.44 13.53
C VAL A 264 -18.55 2.72 15.01
N LEU A 265 -17.67 2.16 15.84
CA LEU A 265 -17.72 2.30 17.30
C LEU A 265 -17.20 3.64 17.78
N LEU A 266 -16.24 4.23 17.04
CA LEU A 266 -15.66 5.53 17.35
C LEU A 266 -15.37 6.30 16.07
N THR A 267 -15.73 7.58 16.08
CA THR A 267 -15.21 8.58 15.13
C THR A 267 -14.78 9.80 15.92
N GLN A 268 -13.51 10.14 15.88
CA GLN A 268 -12.97 11.26 16.64
C GLN A 268 -11.97 12.07 15.81
N LYS A 269 -12.02 13.38 15.90
CA LYS A 269 -10.99 14.26 15.38
C LYS A 269 -9.84 14.34 16.38
N VAL A 270 -8.65 13.93 15.94
CA VAL A 270 -7.46 13.87 16.79
C VAL A 270 -6.35 14.76 16.25
N GLY A 271 -6.09 14.69 14.94
CA GLY A 271 -5.01 15.44 14.29
C GLY A 271 -5.50 16.39 13.21
N ILE A 272 -4.57 16.79 12.34
CA ILE A 272 -4.84 17.66 11.19
C ILE A 272 -5.04 16.86 9.92
N ASN A 273 -4.08 15.95 9.61
CA ASN A 273 -4.06 15.15 8.40
C ASN A 273 -3.20 13.89 8.65
N PHE A 274 -3.76 12.72 8.41
CA PHE A 274 -3.08 11.44 8.52
C PHE A 274 -2.86 10.84 7.13
N GLU A 275 -1.60 10.81 6.67
CA GLU A 275 -1.18 10.15 5.44
C GLU A 275 -0.28 8.94 5.74
N GLY A 276 0.53 9.04 6.79
CA GLY A 276 1.31 7.91 7.29
C GLY A 276 0.40 6.85 7.91
N SER A 277 0.74 5.57 7.68
CA SER A 277 -0.01 4.46 8.26
C SER A 277 0.32 4.29 9.74
N PRO A 278 -0.67 3.96 10.59
CA PRO A 278 -0.45 3.71 12.01
C PRO A 278 0.26 2.38 12.24
N ILE A 279 0.86 2.26 13.40
CA ILE A 279 1.29 0.97 13.96
C ILE A 279 0.54 0.72 15.28
N ILE A 280 0.34 -0.54 15.61
CA ILE A 280 -0.26 -0.96 16.88
C ILE A 280 0.77 -1.73 17.68
N VAL A 281 0.92 -1.33 18.95
CA VAL A 281 1.73 -2.03 19.93
C VAL A 281 0.83 -2.26 21.16
N ASP A 282 0.53 -3.51 21.45
CA ASP A 282 -0.48 -3.89 22.43
C ASP A 282 -1.83 -3.19 22.10
N ASN A 283 -2.43 -2.49 23.05
CA ASN A 283 -3.67 -1.73 22.86
C ASN A 283 -3.41 -0.26 22.52
N THR A 284 -2.25 0.06 21.96
CA THR A 284 -1.85 1.44 21.67
C THR A 284 -1.58 1.64 20.19
N VAL A 285 -2.25 2.58 19.58
CA VAL A 285 -2.01 3.05 18.22
C VAL A 285 -1.00 4.20 18.26
N ILE A 286 0.01 4.16 17.40
CA ILE A 286 0.95 5.25 17.18
C ILE A 286 0.82 5.69 15.74
N ILE A 287 0.56 6.98 15.51
CA ILE A 287 0.34 7.56 14.17
C ILE A 287 0.92 8.96 14.08
N GLY A 288 1.63 9.24 12.99
CA GLY A 288 2.14 10.58 12.67
C GLY A 288 1.13 11.41 11.88
N SER A 289 1.08 12.71 12.16
CA SER A 289 0.25 13.69 11.45
C SER A 289 1.14 14.67 10.67
N ARG A 290 0.63 15.23 9.58
CA ARG A 290 1.28 16.36 8.86
C ARG A 290 1.36 17.65 9.69
N GLY A 291 0.78 17.70 10.88
CA GLY A 291 0.93 18.80 11.84
C GLY A 291 2.21 18.72 12.68
N ASP A 292 3.23 18.00 12.24
CA ASP A 292 4.49 17.79 12.97
C ASP A 292 4.30 17.08 14.33
N GLU A 293 3.26 16.28 14.46
CA GLU A 293 2.86 15.60 15.70
C GLU A 293 2.83 14.08 15.53
N ILE A 294 3.14 13.38 16.60
CA ILE A 294 2.96 11.93 16.72
C ILE A 294 1.96 11.68 17.86
N TYR A 295 0.88 10.99 17.52
CA TYR A 295 -0.17 10.64 18.48
C TYR A 295 0.04 9.24 19.02
N LYS A 296 -0.16 9.10 20.32
CA LYS A 296 -0.30 7.82 21.03
C LYS A 296 -1.73 7.71 21.52
N ILE A 297 -2.49 6.77 20.98
CA ILE A 297 -3.91 6.58 21.27
C ILE A 297 -4.08 5.21 21.92
N SER A 298 -4.52 5.17 23.17
CA SER A 298 -4.82 3.92 23.87
C SER A 298 -6.28 3.55 23.65
N ILE A 299 -6.53 2.27 23.39
CA ILE A 299 -7.87 1.70 23.16
C ILE A 299 -8.14 0.73 24.33
N TYR A 300 -9.22 0.97 25.07
CA TYR A 300 -9.62 0.19 26.26
C TYR A 300 -10.94 -0.53 26.04
#